data_fa63757440201634138c1febcb618033
#
_entry.id   fa63757440201634138c1febcb618033
#
_cell.length_a   1.000
_cell.length_b   1.000
_cell.length_c   1.000
_cell.angle_alpha   90.00
_cell.angle_beta   90.00
_cell.angle_gamma   90.00
#
_symmetry.space_group_name_H-M   'P 1'
#
loop_
_entity.id
_entity.type
_entity.pdbx_description
1 polymer ?
#
loop_
_entity_poly.entity_id
_entity_poly.type
_entity_poly.pdbx_seq_one_letter_code
_entity_poly.pdbx_strand_id
1 'polypeptide(L)' 'RTRHSGRFTFIEFHLVVPEEMRVGTAHEICDRVEDALKAEIADSVITIHVEPPHKAKHHGVVVV' A
#
# COMPACT_ATOMS: atom_id res chain seq x y z
N ARG A 1 3.55 7.31 -3.49
CA ARG A 1 3.01 8.49 -4.14
C ARG A 1 1.97 9.16 -3.26
N THR A 2 2.12 10.46 -3.04
CA THR A 2 1.28 11.21 -2.12
C THR A 2 0.85 12.53 -2.76
N ARG A 3 -0.40 12.91 -2.53
CA ARG A 3 -0.90 14.20 -2.96
C ARG A 3 -1.97 14.68 -1.99
N HIS A 4 -2.18 15.99 -1.93
CA HIS A 4 -3.20 16.59 -1.09
C HIS A 4 -4.36 17.11 -1.92
N SER A 5 -5.56 16.98 -1.37
CA SER A 5 -6.76 17.53 -1.97
C SER A 5 -7.69 17.93 -0.82
N GLY A 6 -7.81 19.25 -0.59
CA GLY A 6 -8.55 19.75 0.55
C GLY A 6 -7.90 19.28 1.84
N ARG A 7 -8.69 18.63 2.70
CA ARG A 7 -8.22 18.12 4.00
C ARG A 7 -7.64 16.71 3.92
N PHE A 8 -7.80 16.03 2.78
CA PHE A 8 -7.39 14.64 2.66
C PHE A 8 -6.03 14.50 2.03
N THR A 9 -5.27 13.53 2.53
CA THR A 9 -4.01 13.13 1.95
C THR A 9 -4.25 11.80 1.24
N PHE A 10 -3.98 11.78 -0.06
CA PHE A 10 -4.13 10.57 -0.86
C PHE A 10 -2.78 9.90 -1.02
N ILE A 11 -2.69 8.65 -0.59
CA ILE A 11 -1.45 7.87 -0.62
C ILE A 11 -1.67 6.65 -1.48
N GLU A 12 -0.80 6.46 -2.45
CA GLU A 12 -0.85 5.30 -3.32
C GLU A 12 0.53 4.66 -3.38
N PHE A 13 0.60 3.34 -3.20
CA PHE A 13 1.86 2.63 -3.37
C PHE A 13 1.59 1.18 -3.79
N HIS A 14 2.67 0.53 -4.20
CA HIS A 14 2.63 -0.85 -4.67
C HIS A 14 3.28 -1.75 -3.64
N LEU A 15 2.58 -2.80 -3.24
CA LEU A 15 3.08 -3.79 -2.31
C LEU A 15 3.46 -5.02 -3.11
N VAL A 16 4.76 -5.34 -3.12
CA VAL A 16 5.26 -6.50 -3.83
C VAL A 16 5.36 -7.67 -2.87
N VAL A 17 4.67 -8.75 -3.19
CA VAL A 17 4.65 -9.97 -2.36
C VAL A 17 5.04 -11.18 -3.21
N PRO A 18 5.53 -12.25 -2.57
CA PRO A 18 5.81 -13.48 -3.30
C PRO A 18 4.58 -13.97 -4.04
N GLU A 19 4.80 -14.50 -5.23
CA GLU A 19 3.73 -14.98 -6.10
C GLU A 19 2.88 -16.06 -5.43
N GLU A 20 3.49 -16.87 -4.58
CA GLU A 20 2.83 -17.97 -3.88
C GLU A 20 2.04 -17.51 -2.66
N MET A 21 2.15 -16.27 -2.27
CA MET A 21 1.46 -15.79 -1.08
C MET A 21 -0.05 -15.85 -1.26
N ARG A 22 -0.73 -16.32 -0.24
CA ARG A 22 -2.20 -16.36 -0.26
C ARG A 22 -2.77 -14.95 -0.24
N VAL A 23 -3.88 -14.77 -0.94
CA VAL A 23 -4.56 -13.49 -0.99
C VAL A 23 -4.92 -13.00 0.41
N GLY A 24 -5.39 -13.90 1.28
CA GLY A 24 -5.73 -13.53 2.65
C GLY A 24 -4.54 -12.99 3.42
N THR A 25 -3.37 -13.61 3.26
CA THR A 25 -2.15 -13.16 3.92
C THR A 25 -1.71 -11.80 3.39
N ALA A 26 -1.76 -11.62 2.07
CA ALA A 26 -1.41 -10.34 1.47
C ALA A 26 -2.36 -9.24 1.96
N HIS A 27 -3.63 -9.55 2.08
CA HIS A 27 -4.63 -8.61 2.56
C HIS A 27 -4.38 -8.20 4.01
N GLU A 28 -3.96 -9.14 4.86
CA GLU A 28 -3.60 -8.83 6.24
C GLU A 28 -2.43 -7.85 6.30
N ILE A 29 -1.44 -8.02 5.42
CA ILE A 29 -0.31 -7.09 5.35
C ILE A 29 -0.80 -5.71 4.94
N CYS A 30 -1.68 -5.64 3.96
CA CYS A 30 -2.26 -4.37 3.53
C CYS A 30 -2.97 -3.67 4.69
N ASP A 31 -3.75 -4.42 5.47
CA ASP A 31 -4.47 -3.85 6.60
C ASP A 31 -3.52 -3.27 7.65
N ARG A 32 -2.43 -3.97 7.94
CA ARG A 32 -1.44 -3.49 8.89
C ARG A 32 -0.75 -2.22 8.42
N VAL A 33 -0.38 -2.19 7.14
CA VAL A 33 0.26 -1.01 6.55
C VAL A 33 -0.71 0.17 6.56
N GLU A 34 -1.95 -0.08 6.19
CA GLU A 34 -2.97 0.96 6.16
C GLU A 34 -3.22 1.52 7.56
N ASP A 35 -3.34 0.66 8.57
CA ASP A 35 -3.55 1.08 9.95
C ASP A 35 -2.38 1.92 10.44
N ALA A 36 -1.15 1.51 10.14
CA ALA A 36 0.04 2.24 10.55
C ALA A 36 0.09 3.64 9.92
N LEU A 37 -0.23 3.72 8.63
CA LEU A 37 -0.24 5.00 7.93
C LEU A 37 -1.34 5.92 8.45
N LYS A 38 -2.52 5.38 8.71
CA LYS A 38 -3.64 6.19 9.22
C LYS A 38 -3.36 6.70 10.62
N ALA A 39 -2.59 5.96 11.41
CA ALA A 39 -2.21 6.40 12.74
C ALA A 39 -1.27 7.61 12.69
N GLU A 40 -0.46 7.70 11.63
CA GLU A 40 0.50 8.79 11.47
C GLU A 40 -0.06 9.96 10.68
N ILE A 41 -0.95 9.69 9.73
CA ILE A 41 -1.47 10.70 8.82
C ILE A 41 -2.99 10.73 8.93
N ALA A 42 -3.51 11.73 9.62
CA ALA A 42 -4.96 11.91 9.77
C ALA A 42 -5.59 12.22 8.41
N ASP A 43 -6.84 11.81 8.26
CA ASP A 43 -7.61 12.08 7.03
C ASP A 43 -6.89 11.59 5.77
N SER A 44 -6.33 10.39 5.83
CA SER A 44 -5.65 9.79 4.69
C SER A 44 -6.57 8.80 3.97
N VAL A 45 -6.43 8.77 2.65
CA VAL A 45 -7.04 7.78 1.79
C VAL A 45 -5.92 6.97 1.18
N ILE A 46 -5.89 5.68 1.45
CA ILE A 46 -4.77 4.83 1.09
C ILE A 46 -5.19 3.79 0.07
N THR A 47 -4.48 3.75 -1.04
CA THR A 47 -4.67 2.77 -2.09
C THR A 47 -3.42 1.92 -2.20
N ILE A 48 -3.57 0.62 -2.07
CA ILE A 48 -2.44 -0.31 -2.12
C ILE A 48 -2.65 -1.27 -3.30
N HIS A 49 -1.69 -1.26 -4.23
CA HIS A 49 -1.68 -2.19 -5.35
C HIS A 49 -0.78 -3.37 -4.97
N VAL A 50 -1.37 -4.55 -4.88
CA VAL A 50 -0.61 -5.77 -4.56
C VAL A 50 -0.18 -6.42 -5.86
N GLU A 51 1.10 -6.69 -6.00
CA GLU A 51 1.61 -7.29 -7.23
C GLU A 51 2.76 -8.24 -6.98
N PRO A 52 2.95 -9.23 -7.89
CA PRO A 52 4.09 -10.15 -7.79
C PRO A 52 5.38 -9.45 -8.21
N PRO A 53 6.56 -9.99 -7.83
CA PRO A 53 7.84 -9.32 -8.08
C PRO A 53 8.08 -8.96 -9.54
N HIS A 54 7.69 -9.81 -10.48
CA HIS A 54 7.94 -9.56 -11.89
C HIS A 54 7.10 -8.42 -12.49
N LYS A 55 6.15 -7.90 -11.73
CA LYS A 55 5.32 -6.77 -12.16
C LYS A 55 5.72 -5.46 -11.48
N ALA A 56 6.67 -5.53 -10.56
CA ALA A 56 7.05 -4.35 -9.76
C ALA A 56 8.00 -3.45 -10.53
N LYS A 57 7.47 -2.42 -11.17
CA LYS A 57 8.25 -1.49 -11.98
C LYS A 57 7.97 -0.03 -11.62
N HIS A 58 7.44 0.22 -10.44
CA HIS A 58 6.99 1.55 -10.07
C HIS A 58 7.78 2.11 -8.89
N HIS A 59 7.77 3.43 -8.76
CA HIS A 59 8.29 4.09 -7.57
C HIS A 59 7.31 3.88 -6.41
N GLY A 60 7.82 3.99 -5.20
CA GLY A 60 7.00 3.81 -4.02
C GLY A 60 6.62 2.36 -3.75
N VAL A 61 7.51 1.46 -4.14
CA VAL A 61 7.30 0.02 -3.99
C VAL A 61 7.77 -0.44 -2.61
N VAL A 62 6.94 -1.23 -1.95
CA VAL A 62 7.31 -1.90 -0.69
C VAL A 62 7.38 -3.40 -1.00
N VAL A 63 8.53 -3.99 -0.75
CA VAL A 63 8.74 -5.41 -1.00
C VAL A 63 8.65 -6.19 0.30
N VAL A 64 7.85 -7.23 0.28
CA VAL A 64 7.65 -8.08 1.46
C VAL A 64 8.35 -9.42 1.28
#